data_227fb36744d81ba121dc3f7fb43fde2e
#
_entry.id   227fb36744d81ba121dc3f7fb43fde2e
#
_cell.length_a   1.000
_cell.length_b   1.000
_cell.length_c   1.000
_cell.angle_alpha   90.00
_cell.angle_beta   90.00
_cell.angle_gamma   90.00
#
_symmetry.space_group_name_H-M   'P 1'
#
loop_
_entity.id
_entity.type
_entity.pdbx_description
1 polymer ?
#
loop_
_entity_poly.entity_id
_entity_poly.type
_entity_poly.pdbx_seq_one_letter_code
_entity_poly.pdbx_strand_id
1 'polypeptide(L)'
;MTDNTALDTFREETRDWLETNCPQEMRLGAVHFEDAYEIYRTDAAIEWRDRAYTRGWTAPTWPTEYGGGGLDTAHQKVLAEEMARIKALPAATGMGLAMIGPTILEMGTEEQRQRHIPKIISGEAQWCQGYSEPGAGSDLAGLQTKAVLEGDQFII
;
A
#
# COMPACT_ATOMS: atom_id res chain seq x y z
N MET A 1 -16.43 21.22 -12.33
CA MET A 1 -15.41 22.19 -11.85
C MET A 1 -15.19 21.84 -10.40
N THR A 2 -14.07 21.25 -10.07
CA THR A 2 -13.68 21.00 -8.66
C THR A 2 -13.50 22.38 -8.03
N ASP A 3 -14.19 22.63 -6.93
CA ASP A 3 -14.12 23.92 -6.25
C ASP A 3 -12.67 24.13 -5.76
N ASN A 4 -11.98 25.11 -6.32
CA ASN A 4 -10.58 25.39 -6.01
C ASN A 4 -10.39 25.65 -4.49
N THR A 5 -11.40 26.23 -3.87
CA THR A 5 -11.43 26.52 -2.43
C THR A 5 -11.40 25.25 -1.59
N ALA A 6 -12.12 24.18 -1.98
CA ALA A 6 -12.12 22.91 -1.26
C ALA A 6 -10.76 22.19 -1.34
N LEU A 7 -10.11 22.23 -2.51
CA LEU A 7 -8.77 21.68 -2.66
C LEU A 7 -7.70 22.49 -1.90
N ASP A 8 -7.84 23.81 -1.84
CA ASP A 8 -6.92 24.65 -1.07
C ASP A 8 -7.06 24.37 0.44
N THR A 9 -8.29 24.23 0.94
CA THR A 9 -8.55 23.83 2.34
C THR A 9 -7.96 22.45 2.63
N PHE A 10 -8.22 21.48 1.75
CA PHE A 10 -7.65 20.13 1.90
C PHE A 10 -6.13 20.13 1.90
N ARG A 11 -5.49 21.00 1.10
CA ARG A 11 -4.04 21.16 1.06
C ARG A 11 -3.49 21.68 2.40
N GLU A 12 -4.12 22.70 2.98
CA GLU A 12 -3.72 23.24 4.27
C GLU A 12 -3.85 22.20 5.38
N GLU A 13 -5.00 21.53 5.47
CA GLU A 13 -5.22 20.46 6.44
C GLU A 13 -4.24 19.29 6.27
N THR A 14 -3.94 18.90 5.02
CA THR A 14 -2.98 17.84 4.69
C THR A 14 -1.58 18.23 5.13
N ARG A 15 -1.17 19.46 4.87
CA ARG A 15 0.13 20.02 5.26
C ARG A 15 0.31 19.97 6.77
N ASP A 16 -0.63 20.54 7.51
CA ASP A 16 -0.57 20.59 8.97
C ASP A 16 -0.55 19.19 9.59
N TRP A 17 -1.34 18.29 9.03
CA TRP A 17 -1.37 16.90 9.49
C TRP A 17 -0.04 16.19 9.22
N LEU A 18 0.53 16.33 8.02
CA LEU A 18 1.81 15.71 7.66
C LEU A 18 2.96 16.24 8.51
N GLU A 19 3.02 17.56 8.74
CA GLU A 19 4.05 18.16 9.59
C GLU A 19 4.01 17.62 11.02
N THR A 20 2.81 17.39 11.54
CA THR A 20 2.59 16.93 12.91
C THR A 20 2.82 15.42 13.06
N ASN A 21 2.44 14.63 12.04
CA ASN A 21 2.31 13.18 12.19
C ASN A 21 3.38 12.35 11.47
N CYS A 22 4.05 12.90 10.45
CA CYS A 22 5.12 12.17 9.77
C CYS A 22 6.42 12.26 10.58
N PRO A 23 6.96 11.14 11.10
CA PRO A 23 8.24 11.14 11.81
C PRO A 23 9.39 11.65 10.94
N GLN A 24 10.38 12.31 11.55
CA GLN A 24 11.55 12.83 10.83
C GLN A 24 12.33 11.72 10.12
N GLU A 25 12.40 10.54 10.73
CA GLU A 25 13.05 9.33 10.21
C GLU A 25 12.39 8.82 8.92
N MET A 26 11.13 9.18 8.68
CA MET A 26 10.39 8.83 7.48
C MET A 26 10.42 9.91 6.39
N ARG A 27 11.14 11.03 6.60
CA ARG A 27 11.29 12.14 5.64
C ARG A 27 12.59 12.02 4.83
N LEU A 28 12.75 10.90 4.13
CA LEU A 28 13.97 10.55 3.40
C LEU A 28 13.91 10.87 1.90
N GLY A 29 12.71 11.15 1.37
CA GLY A 29 12.46 11.44 -0.04
C GLY A 29 12.44 10.17 -0.90
N ALA A 30 13.54 9.45 -0.97
CA ALA A 30 13.64 8.18 -1.66
C ALA A 30 14.62 7.27 -0.90
N VAL A 31 14.40 5.97 -1.01
CA VAL A 31 15.26 4.94 -0.44
C VAL A 31 15.62 3.93 -1.52
N HIS A 32 16.82 3.37 -1.46
CA HIS A 32 17.19 2.26 -2.32
C HIS A 32 16.36 1.02 -1.96
N PHE A 33 16.08 0.21 -2.97
CA PHE A 33 15.28 -1.01 -2.78
C PHE A 33 15.87 -1.95 -1.71
N GLU A 34 17.20 -2.04 -1.65
CA GLU A 34 17.93 -2.87 -0.70
C GLU A 34 17.73 -2.41 0.76
N ASP A 35 17.59 -1.09 1.00
CA ASP A 35 17.41 -0.50 2.32
C ASP A 35 15.94 -0.47 2.75
N ALA A 36 15.00 -0.57 1.81
CA ALA A 36 13.57 -0.42 2.07
C ALA A 36 13.07 -1.44 3.10
N TYR A 37 13.56 -2.67 3.04
CA TYR A 37 13.16 -3.72 3.96
C TYR A 37 13.44 -3.36 5.42
N GLU A 38 14.62 -2.81 5.72
CA GLU A 38 14.99 -2.40 7.08
C GLU A 38 14.25 -1.14 7.51
N ILE A 39 14.14 -0.14 6.63
CA ILE A 39 13.47 1.13 6.93
C ILE A 39 12.01 0.92 7.32
N TYR A 40 11.26 0.12 6.56
CA TYR A 40 9.84 -0.12 6.81
C TYR A 40 9.52 -1.05 7.99
N ARG A 41 10.55 -1.51 8.71
CA ARG A 41 10.43 -2.32 9.94
C ARG A 41 10.79 -1.55 11.21
N THR A 42 11.23 -0.30 11.08
CA THR A 42 11.54 0.56 12.23
C THR A 42 10.28 0.98 12.99
N ASP A 43 10.42 1.30 14.25
CA ASP A 43 9.32 1.82 15.07
C ASP A 43 8.70 3.09 14.45
N ALA A 44 9.54 3.97 13.88
CA ALA A 44 9.08 5.17 13.19
C ALA A 44 8.21 4.85 11.94
N ALA A 45 8.56 3.82 11.19
CA ALA A 45 7.76 3.39 10.04
C ALA A 45 6.44 2.75 10.47
N ILE A 46 6.45 1.95 11.54
CA ILE A 46 5.23 1.36 12.12
C ILE A 46 4.30 2.48 12.61
N GLU A 47 4.83 3.43 13.37
CA GLU A 47 4.07 4.59 13.85
C GLU A 47 3.51 5.43 12.69
N TRP A 48 4.32 5.68 11.65
CA TRP A 48 3.89 6.40 10.45
C TRP A 48 2.75 5.70 9.73
N ARG A 49 2.87 4.38 9.53
CA ARG A 49 1.82 3.55 8.93
C ARG A 49 0.53 3.62 9.75
N ASP A 50 0.61 3.43 11.06
CA ASP A 50 -0.55 3.38 11.93
C ASP A 50 -1.30 4.73 11.96
N ARG A 51 -0.56 5.85 11.99
CA ARG A 51 -1.13 7.20 11.87
C ARG A 51 -1.81 7.42 10.52
N ALA A 52 -1.13 7.07 9.42
CA ALA A 52 -1.68 7.20 8.07
C ALA A 52 -2.89 6.28 7.84
N TYR A 53 -2.86 5.08 8.43
CA TYR A 53 -3.97 4.13 8.38
C TYR A 53 -5.26 4.73 8.95
N THR A 54 -5.20 5.43 10.09
CA THR A 54 -6.38 6.05 10.70
C THR A 54 -7.06 7.08 9.80
N ARG A 55 -6.36 7.62 8.79
CA ARG A 55 -6.90 8.53 7.78
C ARG A 55 -7.19 7.85 6.44
N GLY A 56 -6.98 6.54 6.34
CA GLY A 56 -7.06 5.79 5.08
C GLY A 56 -5.92 6.11 4.08
N TRP A 57 -4.85 6.78 4.52
CA TRP A 57 -3.79 7.27 3.64
C TRP A 57 -2.68 6.24 3.37
N THR A 58 -2.77 5.06 3.93
CA THR A 58 -2.01 3.88 3.46
C THR A 58 -2.49 3.40 2.09
N ALA A 59 -3.78 3.61 1.79
CA ALA A 59 -4.40 3.32 0.49
C ALA A 59 -5.38 4.46 0.13
N PRO A 60 -4.88 5.67 -0.21
CA PRO A 60 -5.66 6.90 -0.21
C PRO A 60 -6.82 6.92 -1.21
N THR A 61 -6.73 6.18 -2.32
CA THR A 61 -7.78 6.13 -3.36
C THR A 61 -8.70 4.93 -3.25
N TRP A 62 -8.40 3.99 -2.34
CA TRP A 62 -9.21 2.78 -2.20
C TRP A 62 -10.52 3.07 -1.46
N PRO A 63 -11.56 2.22 -1.65
CA PRO A 63 -12.85 2.42 -1.04
C PRO A 63 -12.80 2.52 0.49
N THR A 64 -13.55 3.47 1.05
CA THR A 64 -13.59 3.70 2.49
C THR A 64 -14.23 2.55 3.27
N GLU A 65 -15.10 1.80 2.63
CA GLU A 65 -15.77 0.61 3.20
C GLU A 65 -14.79 -0.51 3.58
N TYR A 66 -13.58 -0.52 2.98
CA TYR A 66 -12.50 -1.45 3.33
C TYR A 66 -11.35 -0.80 4.11
N GLY A 67 -11.49 0.48 4.48
CA GLY A 67 -10.49 1.25 5.23
C GLY A 67 -9.57 2.13 4.37
N GLY A 68 -9.83 2.26 3.07
CA GLY A 68 -9.14 3.21 2.21
C GLY A 68 -9.58 4.66 2.43
N GLY A 69 -8.85 5.61 1.85
CA GLY A 69 -9.12 7.04 2.00
C GLY A 69 -10.26 7.58 1.13
N GLY A 70 -10.68 6.86 0.09
CA GLY A 70 -11.73 7.29 -0.84
C GLY A 70 -11.41 8.59 -1.59
N LEU A 71 -10.15 9.00 -1.63
CA LEU A 71 -9.76 10.24 -2.30
C LEU A 71 -9.92 10.13 -3.82
N ASP A 72 -10.48 11.16 -4.40
CA ASP A 72 -10.46 11.32 -5.86
C ASP A 72 -9.05 11.72 -6.35
N THR A 73 -8.87 11.74 -7.65
CA THR A 73 -7.58 12.04 -8.30
C THR A 73 -7.02 13.41 -7.92
N ALA A 74 -7.89 14.43 -7.71
CA ALA A 74 -7.44 15.78 -7.37
C ALA A 74 -6.92 15.83 -5.94
N HIS A 75 -7.62 15.24 -4.98
CA HIS A 75 -7.20 15.16 -3.58
C HIS A 75 -5.96 14.27 -3.42
N GLN A 76 -5.90 13.13 -4.12
CA GLN A 76 -4.69 12.29 -4.13
C GLN A 76 -3.47 13.04 -4.63
N LYS A 77 -3.62 13.87 -5.66
CA LYS A 77 -2.52 14.70 -6.17
C LYS A 77 -2.03 15.69 -5.12
N VAL A 78 -2.96 16.35 -4.43
CA VAL A 78 -2.61 17.27 -3.32
C VAL A 78 -1.85 16.53 -2.22
N LEU A 79 -2.32 15.35 -1.79
CA LEU A 79 -1.64 14.55 -0.80
C LEU A 79 -0.21 14.19 -1.25
N ALA A 80 -0.04 13.74 -2.49
CA ALA A 80 1.26 13.38 -3.04
C ALA A 80 2.22 14.60 -3.11
N GLU A 81 1.73 15.78 -3.49
CA GLU A 81 2.52 17.01 -3.51
C GLU A 81 2.99 17.42 -2.11
N GLU A 82 2.12 17.38 -1.11
CA GLU A 82 2.47 17.73 0.26
C GLU A 82 3.40 16.68 0.92
N MET A 83 3.23 15.39 0.62
CA MET A 83 4.19 14.36 1.03
C MET A 83 5.57 14.61 0.40
N ALA A 84 5.62 14.91 -0.90
CA ALA A 84 6.87 15.22 -1.60
C ALA A 84 7.57 16.48 -1.02
N ARG A 85 6.79 17.51 -0.63
CA ARG A 85 7.31 18.75 -0.03
C ARG A 85 8.14 18.48 1.22
N ILE A 86 7.67 17.57 2.09
CA ILE A 86 8.41 17.20 3.32
C ILE A 86 9.29 15.97 3.14
N LYS A 87 9.41 15.45 1.91
CA LYS A 87 10.15 14.24 1.57
C LYS A 87 9.67 12.99 2.31
N ALA A 88 8.37 12.92 2.65
CA ALA A 88 7.80 11.77 3.33
C ALA A 88 7.84 10.54 2.43
N LEU A 89 8.29 9.42 2.99
CA LEU A 89 8.11 8.10 2.36
C LEU A 89 6.64 7.69 2.39
N PRO A 90 6.17 6.86 1.43
CA PRO A 90 4.86 6.23 1.53
C PRO A 90 4.69 5.55 2.89
N ALA A 91 3.50 5.67 3.49
CA ALA A 91 3.25 5.11 4.82
C ALA A 91 3.21 3.57 4.82
N ALA A 92 2.88 2.97 3.68
CA ALA A 92 2.89 1.53 3.46
C ALA A 92 3.30 1.22 2.01
N THR A 93 3.92 0.07 1.81
CA THR A 93 4.35 -0.41 0.50
C THR A 93 4.21 -1.94 0.43
N GLY A 94 4.54 -2.52 -0.74
CA GLY A 94 4.60 -3.96 -0.93
C GLY A 94 3.59 -4.50 -1.93
N MET A 95 3.69 -5.79 -2.20
CA MET A 95 2.89 -6.48 -3.22
C MET A 95 1.38 -6.48 -2.89
N GLY A 96 1.03 -6.38 -1.62
CA GLY A 96 -0.37 -6.22 -1.19
C GLY A 96 -1.01 -4.97 -1.80
N LEU A 97 -0.35 -3.82 -1.65
CA LEU A 97 -0.85 -2.54 -2.15
C LEU A 97 -0.63 -2.36 -3.66
N ALA A 98 0.51 -2.86 -4.19
CA ALA A 98 0.89 -2.60 -5.58
C ALA A 98 0.21 -3.55 -6.59
N MET A 99 -0.14 -4.77 -6.19
CA MET A 99 -0.58 -5.81 -7.13
C MET A 99 -1.88 -6.50 -6.68
N ILE A 100 -1.84 -7.28 -5.60
CA ILE A 100 -2.96 -8.15 -5.25
C ILE A 100 -4.18 -7.37 -4.76
N GLY A 101 -3.99 -6.29 -4.03
CA GLY A 101 -5.08 -5.46 -3.53
C GLY A 101 -5.93 -4.84 -4.65
N PRO A 102 -5.33 -4.13 -5.62
CA PRO A 102 -6.06 -3.67 -6.81
C PRO A 102 -6.78 -4.80 -7.55
N THR A 103 -6.14 -5.96 -7.70
CA THR A 103 -6.74 -7.13 -8.34
C THR A 103 -7.97 -7.63 -7.57
N ILE A 104 -7.88 -7.73 -6.24
CA ILE A 104 -9.02 -8.14 -5.41
C ILE A 104 -10.14 -7.10 -5.45
N LEU A 105 -9.81 -5.81 -5.43
CA LEU A 105 -10.81 -4.73 -5.52
C LEU A 105 -11.58 -4.78 -6.85
N GLU A 106 -10.92 -5.09 -7.95
CA GLU A 106 -11.52 -5.13 -9.27
C GLU A 106 -12.23 -6.46 -9.55
N MET A 107 -11.57 -7.59 -9.30
CA MET A 107 -11.99 -8.92 -9.75
C MET A 107 -12.47 -9.84 -8.63
N GLY A 108 -12.20 -9.51 -7.36
CA GLY A 108 -12.53 -10.35 -6.23
C GLY A 108 -14.02 -10.36 -5.89
N THR A 109 -14.45 -11.43 -5.20
CA THR A 109 -15.79 -11.46 -4.59
C THR A 109 -15.84 -10.50 -3.38
N GLU A 110 -17.04 -10.15 -2.94
CA GLU A 110 -17.20 -9.30 -1.75
C GLU A 110 -16.58 -9.95 -0.50
N GLU A 111 -16.71 -11.26 -0.35
CA GLU A 111 -16.07 -12.00 0.73
C GLU A 111 -14.54 -11.87 0.69
N GLN A 112 -13.92 -11.95 -0.49
CA GLN A 112 -12.48 -11.77 -0.65
C GLN A 112 -12.04 -10.33 -0.34
N ARG A 113 -12.81 -9.33 -0.77
CA ARG A 113 -12.54 -7.91 -0.46
C ARG A 113 -12.56 -7.68 1.05
N GLN A 114 -13.64 -8.08 1.73
CA GLN A 114 -13.80 -7.93 3.17
C GLN A 114 -12.71 -8.68 3.97
N ARG A 115 -12.30 -9.84 3.49
CA ARG A 115 -11.28 -10.65 4.16
C ARG A 115 -9.87 -10.11 4.02
N HIS A 116 -9.51 -9.59 2.85
CA HIS A 116 -8.11 -9.31 2.51
C HIS A 116 -7.76 -7.82 2.48
N ILE A 117 -8.65 -6.97 1.96
CA ILE A 117 -8.33 -5.55 1.74
C ILE A 117 -8.00 -4.83 3.06
N PRO A 118 -8.80 -4.93 4.14
CA PRO A 118 -8.46 -4.27 5.40
C PRO A 118 -7.10 -4.68 5.96
N LYS A 119 -6.74 -5.97 5.83
CA LYS A 119 -5.45 -6.49 6.31
C LYS A 119 -4.25 -6.02 5.49
N ILE A 120 -4.45 -5.80 4.18
CA ILE A 120 -3.44 -5.20 3.30
C ILE A 120 -3.22 -3.73 3.67
N ILE A 121 -4.30 -2.98 3.85
CA ILE A 121 -4.25 -1.54 4.17
C ILE A 121 -3.63 -1.29 5.54
N SER A 122 -3.96 -2.10 6.55
CA SER A 122 -3.39 -2.00 7.90
C SER A 122 -1.94 -2.49 8.00
N GLY A 123 -1.47 -3.25 7.01
CA GLY A 123 -0.16 -3.89 7.05
C GLY A 123 -0.11 -5.17 7.90
N GLU A 124 -1.27 -5.67 8.37
CA GLU A 124 -1.38 -6.96 9.09
C GLU A 124 -0.97 -8.13 8.19
N ALA A 125 -1.37 -8.09 6.89
CA ALA A 125 -1.04 -9.12 5.92
C ALA A 125 0.04 -8.63 4.95
N GLN A 126 1.16 -9.32 4.91
CA GLN A 126 2.23 -9.14 3.94
C GLN A 126 2.03 -10.11 2.77
N TRP A 127 2.29 -9.64 1.56
CA TRP A 127 2.13 -10.42 0.34
C TRP A 127 3.43 -10.50 -0.44
N CYS A 128 3.69 -11.64 -1.04
CA CYS A 128 4.81 -11.84 -1.96
C CYS A 128 4.30 -12.40 -3.29
N GLN A 129 5.12 -12.30 -4.31
CA GLN A 129 4.87 -12.88 -5.63
C GLN A 129 5.71 -14.15 -5.78
N GLY A 130 5.05 -15.25 -6.14
CA GLY A 130 5.70 -16.53 -6.35
C GLY A 130 5.54 -16.99 -7.82
N TYR A 131 6.11 -16.25 -8.79
CA TYR A 131 6.01 -16.58 -10.21
C TYR A 131 7.21 -17.35 -10.71
N SER A 132 8.39 -16.76 -10.59
CA SER A 132 9.63 -17.36 -11.09
C SER A 132 10.28 -18.21 -10.03
N GLU A 133 10.86 -19.32 -10.43
CA GLU A 133 11.78 -20.11 -9.64
C GLU A 133 13.20 -20.00 -10.22
N PRO A 134 14.27 -20.43 -9.51
CA PRO A 134 15.66 -20.21 -9.98
C PRO A 134 15.95 -20.73 -11.38
N GLY A 135 15.29 -21.81 -11.81
CA GLY A 135 15.47 -22.43 -13.12
C GLY A 135 14.39 -22.07 -14.16
N ALA A 136 13.34 -21.35 -13.79
CA ALA A 136 12.22 -21.04 -14.68
C ALA A 136 11.65 -19.65 -14.44
N GLY A 137 11.85 -18.77 -15.39
CA GLY A 137 11.25 -17.45 -15.48
C GLY A 137 10.49 -17.31 -16.77
N SER A 138 11.07 -16.60 -17.76
CA SER A 138 10.50 -16.49 -19.10
C SER A 138 10.38 -17.85 -19.80
N ASP A 139 11.30 -18.77 -19.53
CA ASP A 139 11.19 -20.18 -19.92
C ASP A 139 10.30 -20.94 -18.91
N LEU A 140 8.99 -20.88 -19.12
CA LEU A 140 8.03 -21.59 -18.31
C LEU A 140 8.13 -23.11 -18.42
N ALA A 141 8.65 -23.63 -19.55
CA ALA A 141 8.82 -25.08 -19.76
C ALA A 141 9.81 -25.71 -18.76
N GLY A 142 10.70 -24.92 -18.20
CA GLY A 142 11.66 -25.36 -17.19
C GLY A 142 11.10 -25.46 -15.77
N LEU A 143 9.83 -25.14 -15.54
CA LEU A 143 9.19 -25.14 -14.21
C LEU A 143 9.23 -26.50 -13.54
N GLN A 144 9.72 -26.54 -12.30
CA GLN A 144 9.86 -27.77 -11.51
C GLN A 144 8.95 -27.81 -10.27
N THR A 145 8.48 -26.66 -9.82
CA THR A 145 7.55 -26.58 -8.70
C THR A 145 6.26 -27.36 -9.04
N LYS A 146 5.91 -28.31 -8.18
CA LYS A 146 4.75 -29.16 -8.36
C LYS A 146 3.67 -28.77 -7.36
N ALA A 147 2.41 -28.89 -7.78
CA ALA A 147 1.25 -28.82 -6.91
C ALA A 147 0.52 -30.17 -6.99
N VAL A 148 0.53 -30.92 -5.89
CA VAL A 148 -0.13 -32.23 -5.81
C VAL A 148 -1.44 -32.08 -5.07
N LEU A 149 -2.54 -32.53 -5.67
CA LEU A 149 -3.86 -32.49 -5.03
C LEU A 149 -3.97 -33.65 -4.02
N GLU A 150 -4.15 -33.32 -2.74
CA GLU A 150 -4.44 -34.27 -1.67
C GLU A 150 -5.76 -33.87 -0.99
N GLY A 151 -6.81 -34.65 -1.27
CA GLY A 151 -8.17 -34.31 -0.83
C GLY A 151 -8.68 -33.05 -1.54
N ASP A 152 -8.91 -31.95 -0.78
CA ASP A 152 -9.37 -30.64 -1.25
C ASP A 152 -8.26 -29.56 -1.21
N GLN A 153 -7.00 -29.96 -0.96
CA GLN A 153 -5.86 -29.06 -0.81
C GLN A 153 -4.75 -29.40 -1.81
N PHE A 154 -4.06 -28.35 -2.29
CA PHE A 154 -2.82 -28.53 -3.03
C PHE A 154 -1.63 -28.45 -2.07
N ILE A 155 -0.76 -29.45 -2.17
CA ILE A 155 0.56 -29.45 -1.52
C ILE A 155 1.57 -28.98 -2.55
N ILE A 156 2.33 -27.91 -2.23
CA ILE A 156 3.29 -27.24 -3.09
C ILE A 156 4.68 -27.39 -2.51
#